data_a51665b036b3beee5fde2410819dada9
#
_entry.id   a51665b036b3beee5fde2410819dada9
#
_cell.length_a   1.000
_cell.length_b   1.000
_cell.length_c   1.000
_cell.angle_alpha   90.00
_cell.angle_beta   90.00
_cell.angle_gamma   90.00
#
_symmetry.space_group_name_H-M   'P 1'
#
loop_
_entity.id
_entity.type
_entity.pdbx_description
1 polymer ?
#
loop_
_entity_poly.entity_id
_entity_poly.type
_entity_poly.pdbx_seq_one_letter_code
_entity_poly.pdbx_strand_id
1 'polypeptide(L)'
;MSIHPARLPTDQLLKQCDVRRQRRSGPGGQHRNKVETAVVITHRESGIQGAASERRSQEQNRQVALFRLRLNLAIDLRQAPSVETPSELWLERVQNRRLAVSPDHEDYPSLLSEAMDRIQMHKGDAVSAASDLKTSTSQLLKLLRHQPRAMELVNGLRRHHKLKKLH
;
A
#
# COMPACT_ATOMS: atom_id res chain seq x y z
N MET A 1 13.13 14.13 7.85
CA MET A 1 11.87 13.34 7.84
C MET A 1 12.12 12.07 7.05
N SER A 2 11.70 10.92 7.57
CA SER A 2 11.88 9.65 6.87
C SER A 2 10.81 9.48 5.78
N ILE A 3 11.21 8.93 4.63
CA ILE A 3 10.26 8.58 3.56
C ILE A 3 9.44 7.36 4.02
N HIS A 4 8.13 7.37 3.78
CA HIS A 4 7.25 6.25 4.11
C HIS A 4 7.75 4.95 3.45
N PRO A 5 7.88 3.82 4.18
CA PRO A 5 8.46 2.57 3.65
C PRO A 5 7.78 2.06 2.36
N ALA A 6 6.46 2.22 2.21
CA ALA A 6 5.76 1.87 0.98
C ALA A 6 6.21 2.68 -0.25
N ARG A 7 6.88 3.82 -0.05
CA ARG A 7 7.35 4.75 -1.09
C ARG A 7 8.84 4.62 -1.40
N LEU A 8 9.57 3.81 -0.62
CA LEU A 8 10.99 3.59 -0.83
C LEU A 8 11.25 2.81 -2.14
N PRO A 9 12.37 3.05 -2.83
CA PRO A 9 12.89 2.14 -3.84
C PRO A 9 13.00 0.71 -3.29
N THR A 10 12.80 -0.28 -4.17
CA THR A 10 12.74 -1.70 -3.77
C THR A 10 13.97 -2.17 -3.00
N ASP A 11 15.15 -1.78 -3.44
CA ASP A 11 16.41 -2.14 -2.81
C ASP A 11 16.56 -1.55 -1.39
N GLN A 12 16.09 -0.32 -1.19
CA GLN A 12 16.08 0.34 0.11
C GLN A 12 15.06 -0.27 1.06
N LEU A 13 13.84 -0.56 0.57
CA LEU A 13 12.84 -1.25 1.38
C LEU A 13 13.31 -2.63 1.80
N LEU A 14 13.90 -3.42 0.90
CA LEU A 14 14.38 -4.75 1.20
C LEU A 14 15.52 -4.77 2.23
N LYS A 15 16.35 -3.71 2.30
CA LYS A 15 17.36 -3.54 3.36
C LYS A 15 16.73 -3.40 4.77
N GLN A 16 15.46 -3.01 4.85
CA GLN A 16 14.71 -2.89 6.11
C GLN A 16 13.86 -4.13 6.42
N CYS A 17 13.94 -5.17 5.58
CA CYS A 17 13.09 -6.34 5.66
C CYS A 17 13.88 -7.63 5.95
N ASP A 18 13.18 -8.58 6.55
CA ASP A 18 13.58 -9.98 6.60
C ASP A 18 12.82 -10.77 5.54
N VAL A 19 13.54 -11.57 4.75
CA VAL A 19 12.95 -12.41 3.71
C VAL A 19 13.08 -13.86 4.12
N ARG A 20 11.95 -14.54 4.29
CA ARG A 20 11.91 -15.98 4.63
C ARG A 20 11.31 -16.76 3.48
N ARG A 21 11.91 -17.91 3.19
CA ARG A 21 11.41 -18.92 2.25
C ARG A 21 10.76 -20.01 3.05
N GLN A 22 9.63 -20.52 2.56
CA GLN A 22 8.89 -21.58 3.24
C GLN A 22 8.44 -22.63 2.25
N ARG A 23 8.34 -23.87 2.73
CA ARG A 23 7.67 -24.94 1.99
C ARG A 23 6.17 -24.71 2.03
N ARG A 24 5.51 -24.98 0.94
CA ARG A 24 4.06 -24.91 0.89
C ARG A 24 3.48 -26.10 1.65
N SER A 25 2.79 -25.88 2.75
CA SER A 25 1.97 -26.91 3.39
C SER A 25 0.61 -27.01 2.69
N GLY A 26 0.11 -28.20 2.43
CA GLY A 26 -1.23 -28.44 1.88
C GLY A 26 -1.32 -29.68 0.99
N PRO A 27 -2.54 -30.17 0.68
CA PRO A 27 -2.75 -31.31 -0.17
C PRO A 27 -2.22 -31.05 -1.59
N GLY A 28 -1.29 -31.90 -2.07
CA GLY A 28 -0.68 -31.78 -3.41
C GLY A 28 0.54 -32.68 -3.52
N GLY A 29 0.81 -33.23 -4.74
CA GLY A 29 1.77 -34.28 -5.01
C GLY A 29 3.21 -34.01 -4.58
N GLN A 30 4.09 -35.04 -4.66
CA GLN A 30 5.48 -35.03 -4.17
C GLN A 30 6.34 -33.85 -4.61
N HIS A 31 6.11 -33.27 -5.78
CA HIS A 31 6.85 -32.13 -6.29
C HIS A 31 6.57 -30.83 -5.49
N ARG A 32 5.35 -30.67 -4.96
CA ARG A 32 4.92 -29.51 -4.18
C ARG A 32 5.56 -29.47 -2.78
N ASN A 33 5.87 -30.63 -2.22
CA ASN A 33 6.44 -30.74 -0.88
C ASN A 33 7.97 -30.64 -0.84
N LYS A 34 8.64 -30.64 -2.01
CA LYS A 34 10.12 -30.56 -2.12
C LYS A 34 10.68 -29.19 -2.40
N VAL A 35 9.88 -28.23 -2.90
CA VAL A 35 10.38 -26.93 -3.35
C VAL A 35 9.83 -25.80 -2.48
N GLU A 36 10.72 -25.02 -1.89
CA GLU A 36 10.40 -23.85 -1.08
C GLU A 36 10.09 -22.65 -2.00
N THR A 37 8.87 -22.59 -2.52
CA THR A 37 8.44 -21.49 -3.41
C THR A 37 7.70 -20.38 -2.70
N ALA A 38 7.20 -20.59 -1.49
CA ALA A 38 6.52 -19.57 -0.70
C ALA A 38 7.54 -18.56 -0.16
N VAL A 39 7.21 -17.29 -0.26
CA VAL A 39 8.03 -16.16 0.21
C VAL A 39 7.22 -15.31 1.18
N VAL A 40 7.80 -14.99 2.32
CA VAL A 40 7.28 -14.02 3.29
C VAL A 40 8.33 -12.94 3.48
N ILE A 41 7.94 -11.68 3.33
CA ILE A 41 8.79 -10.51 3.55
C ILE A 41 8.19 -9.72 4.71
N THR A 42 8.98 -9.51 5.76
CA THR A 42 8.57 -8.79 6.97
C THR A 42 9.38 -7.51 7.09
N HIS A 43 8.73 -6.37 7.19
CA HIS A 43 9.36 -5.11 7.53
C HIS A 43 9.71 -5.11 9.03
N ARG A 44 11.02 -5.03 9.37
CA ARG A 44 11.51 -5.27 10.75
C ARG A 44 10.92 -4.32 11.78
N GLU A 45 10.86 -3.04 11.46
CA GLU A 45 10.42 -2.00 12.40
C GLU A 45 8.92 -2.11 12.74
N SER A 46 8.07 -2.34 11.71
CA SER A 46 6.62 -2.38 11.90
C SER A 46 6.05 -3.78 12.13
N GLY A 47 6.80 -4.84 11.81
CA GLY A 47 6.30 -6.21 11.80
C GLY A 47 5.32 -6.54 10.68
N ILE A 48 4.99 -5.57 9.82
CA ILE A 48 4.06 -5.75 8.70
C ILE A 48 4.66 -6.69 7.67
N GLN A 49 3.84 -7.57 7.12
CA GLN A 49 4.26 -8.62 6.22
C GLN A 49 3.54 -8.58 4.87
N GLY A 50 4.24 -9.08 3.85
CA GLY A 50 3.66 -9.51 2.60
C GLY A 50 4.08 -10.94 2.30
N ALA A 51 3.13 -11.79 1.87
CA ALA A 51 3.38 -13.19 1.60
C ALA A 51 2.78 -13.62 0.26
N ALA A 52 3.46 -14.54 -0.42
CA ALA A 52 2.97 -15.14 -1.66
C ALA A 52 3.47 -16.59 -1.82
N SER A 53 2.61 -17.45 -2.34
CA SER A 53 2.93 -18.87 -2.57
C SER A 53 2.21 -19.46 -3.78
N GLU A 54 1.48 -18.64 -4.53
CA GLU A 54 0.60 -19.08 -5.61
C GLU A 54 1.33 -19.41 -6.92
N ARG A 55 2.51 -18.84 -7.13
CA ARG A 55 3.30 -19.05 -8.34
C ARG A 55 4.23 -20.24 -8.20
N ARG A 56 4.63 -20.86 -9.33
CA ARG A 56 5.63 -21.95 -9.37
C ARG A 56 7.06 -21.42 -9.19
N SER A 57 7.30 -20.18 -9.61
CA SER A 57 8.60 -19.51 -9.48
C SER A 57 8.70 -18.79 -8.13
N GLN A 58 9.79 -19.04 -7.40
CA GLN A 58 10.11 -18.33 -6.16
C GLN A 58 10.28 -16.82 -6.39
N GLU A 59 10.93 -16.44 -7.52
CA GLU A 59 11.12 -15.02 -7.84
C GLU A 59 9.79 -14.31 -8.14
N GLN A 60 8.85 -14.97 -8.81
CA GLN A 60 7.51 -14.42 -9.01
C GLN A 60 6.76 -14.27 -7.67
N ASN A 61 6.87 -15.24 -6.77
CA ASN A 61 6.29 -15.12 -5.44
C ASN A 61 6.95 -13.99 -4.63
N ARG A 62 8.27 -13.79 -4.78
CA ARG A 62 8.97 -12.68 -4.14
C ARG A 62 8.45 -11.33 -4.61
N GLN A 63 8.22 -11.15 -5.89
CA GLN A 63 7.65 -9.92 -6.45
C GLN A 63 6.23 -9.67 -5.93
N VAL A 64 5.38 -10.70 -5.91
CA VAL A 64 4.02 -10.60 -5.36
C VAL A 64 4.05 -10.32 -3.85
N ALA A 65 4.92 -10.99 -3.09
CA ALA A 65 5.06 -10.74 -1.66
C ALA A 65 5.53 -9.31 -1.37
N LEU A 66 6.46 -8.78 -2.16
CA LEU A 66 6.92 -7.40 -2.04
C LEU A 66 5.81 -6.40 -2.33
N PHE A 67 5.04 -6.60 -3.39
CA PHE A 67 3.89 -5.75 -3.71
C PHE A 67 2.86 -5.75 -2.57
N ARG A 68 2.53 -6.92 -2.03
CA ARG A 68 1.62 -7.08 -0.89
C ARG A 68 2.16 -6.42 0.38
N LEU A 69 3.47 -6.53 0.63
CA LEU A 69 4.10 -5.82 1.75
C LEU A 69 3.94 -4.31 1.60
N ARG A 70 4.27 -3.75 0.42
CA ARG A 70 4.09 -2.31 0.15
C ARG A 70 2.64 -1.88 0.35
N LEU A 71 1.69 -2.68 -0.11
CA LEU A 71 0.27 -2.41 0.05
C LEU A 71 -0.16 -2.41 1.52
N ASN A 72 0.28 -3.42 2.29
CA ASN A 72 -0.02 -3.50 3.71
C ASN A 72 0.65 -2.33 4.48
N LEU A 73 1.89 -1.98 4.16
CA LEU A 73 2.55 -0.79 4.72
C LEU A 73 1.76 0.49 4.41
N ALA A 74 1.29 0.65 3.17
CA ALA A 74 0.48 1.80 2.76
C ALA A 74 -0.85 1.91 3.54
N ILE A 75 -1.43 0.77 3.93
CA ILE A 75 -2.71 0.73 4.63
C ILE A 75 -2.54 0.87 6.15
N ASP A 76 -1.54 0.22 6.75
CA ASP A 76 -1.44 0.06 8.20
C ASP A 76 -0.47 1.03 8.87
N LEU A 77 0.53 1.51 8.15
CA LEU A 77 1.50 2.45 8.68
C LEU A 77 1.07 3.88 8.32
N ARG A 78 1.07 4.77 9.31
CA ARG A 78 0.82 6.21 9.12
C ARG A 78 2.09 6.97 9.43
N GLN A 79 2.45 7.91 8.55
CA GLN A 79 3.51 8.88 8.79
C GLN A 79 2.96 10.29 8.63
N ALA A 80 3.48 11.21 9.42
CA ALA A 80 3.18 12.61 9.19
C ALA A 80 3.63 12.99 7.78
N PRO A 81 2.74 13.50 6.92
CA PRO A 81 3.11 13.91 5.57
C PRO A 81 4.21 14.98 5.65
N SER A 82 5.17 14.94 4.73
CA SER A 82 6.08 16.07 4.54
C SER A 82 5.27 17.33 4.22
N VAL A 83 5.75 18.48 4.68
CA VAL A 83 5.06 19.76 4.45
C VAL A 83 4.95 20.05 2.94
N GLU A 84 5.89 19.55 2.17
CA GLU A 84 5.89 19.66 0.71
C GLU A 84 5.04 18.58 0.09
N THR A 85 4.03 18.97 -0.60
CA THR A 85 3.07 18.07 -1.24
C THR A 85 2.48 18.65 -2.48
N PRO A 86 1.96 17.80 -3.37
CA PRO A 86 2.07 16.34 -3.44
C PRO A 86 3.45 15.90 -3.92
N SER A 87 3.78 14.60 -3.78
CA SER A 87 5.05 14.05 -4.28
C SER A 87 5.17 14.17 -5.82
N GLU A 88 6.40 14.15 -6.33
CA GLU A 88 6.64 14.14 -7.78
C GLU A 88 5.89 13.00 -8.46
N LEU A 89 5.98 11.78 -7.89
CA LEU A 89 5.24 10.63 -8.39
C LEU A 89 3.72 10.87 -8.45
N TRP A 90 3.16 11.53 -7.44
CA TRP A 90 1.75 11.87 -7.45
C TRP A 90 1.41 12.86 -8.58
N LEU A 91 2.24 13.90 -8.76
CA LEU A 91 2.06 14.91 -9.80
C LEU A 91 2.18 14.33 -11.20
N GLU A 92 3.08 13.38 -11.43
CA GLU A 92 3.20 12.66 -12.70
C GLU A 92 1.94 11.85 -13.05
N ARG A 93 1.25 11.32 -12.03
CA ARG A 93 0.04 10.50 -12.18
C ARG A 93 -1.27 11.31 -12.20
N VAL A 94 -1.22 12.59 -11.84
CA VAL A 94 -2.38 13.47 -11.85
C VAL A 94 -2.36 14.42 -13.05
N GLN A 95 -3.35 14.28 -13.94
CA GLN A 95 -3.57 15.20 -15.06
C GLN A 95 -5.00 15.73 -15.01
N ASN A 96 -5.19 17.03 -15.09
CA ASN A 96 -6.51 17.68 -15.02
C ASN A 96 -7.36 17.17 -13.83
N ARG A 97 -6.75 17.05 -12.67
CA ARG A 97 -7.35 16.50 -11.42
C ARG A 97 -7.77 15.02 -11.50
N ARG A 98 -7.40 14.30 -12.55
CA ARG A 98 -7.66 12.86 -12.70
C ARG A 98 -6.39 12.09 -12.33
N LEU A 99 -6.53 11.11 -11.46
CA LEU A 99 -5.44 10.21 -11.06
C LEU A 99 -5.48 8.94 -11.93
N ALA A 100 -4.40 8.71 -12.67
CA ALA A 100 -4.28 7.58 -13.59
C ALA A 100 -3.31 6.53 -13.01
N VAL A 101 -3.87 5.51 -12.34
CA VAL A 101 -3.11 4.36 -11.84
C VAL A 101 -4.02 3.12 -11.78
N SER A 102 -3.49 1.98 -12.22
CA SER A 102 -4.11 0.67 -12.00
C SER A 102 -3.81 0.17 -10.58
N PRO A 103 -4.73 -0.55 -9.91
CA PRO A 103 -4.47 -1.15 -8.60
C PRO A 103 -3.34 -2.19 -8.60
N ASP A 104 -3.00 -2.75 -9.77
CA ASP A 104 -1.89 -3.71 -9.93
C ASP A 104 -0.57 -3.04 -10.34
N HIS A 105 -0.55 -1.73 -10.54
CA HIS A 105 0.65 -0.98 -10.90
C HIS A 105 1.59 -0.85 -9.70
N GLU A 106 2.90 -0.91 -9.94
CA GLU A 106 3.92 -0.82 -8.87
C GLU A 106 3.87 0.48 -8.06
N ASP A 107 3.41 1.58 -8.64
CA ASP A 107 3.25 2.87 -7.96
C ASP A 107 2.01 2.93 -7.06
N TYR A 108 1.05 2.01 -7.26
CA TYR A 108 -0.22 2.08 -6.55
C TYR A 108 -0.07 2.08 -5.02
N PRO A 109 0.78 1.24 -4.39
CA PRO A 109 0.98 1.29 -2.93
C PRO A 109 1.58 2.61 -2.46
N SER A 110 2.48 3.23 -3.26
CA SER A 110 3.10 4.52 -2.94
C SER A 110 2.05 5.63 -2.92
N LEU A 111 1.23 5.70 -3.96
CA LEU A 111 0.13 6.66 -4.08
C LEU A 111 -0.94 6.44 -2.99
N LEU A 112 -1.26 5.18 -2.69
CA LEU A 112 -2.20 4.84 -1.62
C LEU A 112 -1.68 5.32 -0.25
N SER A 113 -0.40 5.13 0.05
CA SER A 113 0.18 5.60 1.31
C SER A 113 0.09 7.11 1.45
N GLU A 114 0.39 7.86 0.38
CA GLU A 114 0.30 9.32 0.36
C GLU A 114 -1.15 9.81 0.57
N ALA A 115 -2.11 9.16 -0.12
CA ALA A 115 -3.52 9.44 0.06
C ALA A 115 -4.00 9.20 1.49
N MET A 116 -3.61 8.07 2.08
CA MET A 116 -3.99 7.70 3.45
C MET A 116 -3.38 8.65 4.49
N ASP A 117 -2.10 9.03 4.34
CA ASP A 117 -1.44 9.96 5.23
C ASP A 117 -2.09 11.35 5.15
N ARG A 118 -2.48 11.79 3.95
CA ARG A 118 -3.15 13.06 3.74
C ARG A 118 -4.55 13.08 4.35
N ILE A 119 -5.32 12.01 4.18
CA ILE A 119 -6.63 11.86 4.82
C ILE A 119 -6.50 11.83 6.35
N GLN A 120 -5.47 11.17 6.88
CA GLN A 120 -5.19 11.16 8.32
C GLN A 120 -4.91 12.58 8.83
N MET A 121 -4.09 13.35 8.12
CA MET A 121 -3.76 14.75 8.48
C MET A 121 -5.02 15.62 8.53
N HIS A 122 -5.95 15.45 7.60
CA HIS A 122 -7.24 16.16 7.56
C HIS A 122 -8.33 15.46 8.38
N LYS A 123 -7.97 14.58 9.32
CA LYS A 123 -8.93 13.93 10.25
C LYS A 123 -10.11 13.27 9.53
N GLY A 124 -9.86 12.70 8.36
CA GLY A 124 -10.87 12.03 7.53
C GLY A 124 -11.64 12.95 6.57
N ASP A 125 -11.32 14.23 6.47
CA ASP A 125 -11.91 15.10 5.45
C ASP A 125 -11.28 14.83 4.08
N ALA A 126 -12.01 14.05 3.27
CA ALA A 126 -11.58 13.66 1.94
C ALA A 126 -11.60 14.83 0.94
N VAL A 127 -12.35 15.89 1.18
CA VAL A 127 -12.40 17.08 0.30
C VAL A 127 -11.11 17.86 0.44
N SER A 128 -10.71 18.19 1.68
CA SER A 128 -9.47 18.86 1.98
C SER A 128 -8.25 18.05 1.55
N ALA A 129 -8.24 16.74 1.82
CA ALA A 129 -7.17 15.83 1.38
C ALA A 129 -7.03 15.79 -0.15
N ALA A 130 -8.14 15.73 -0.89
CA ALA A 130 -8.12 15.75 -2.36
C ALA A 130 -7.64 17.09 -2.92
N SER A 131 -7.98 18.21 -2.26
CA SER A 131 -7.52 19.53 -2.64
C SER A 131 -6.00 19.66 -2.51
N ASP A 132 -5.43 19.24 -1.39
CA ASP A 132 -3.98 19.22 -1.16
C ASP A 132 -3.25 18.37 -2.20
N LEU A 133 -3.84 17.24 -2.56
CA LEU A 133 -3.30 16.31 -3.57
C LEU A 133 -3.60 16.74 -5.01
N LYS A 134 -4.14 17.95 -5.23
CA LYS A 134 -4.47 18.50 -6.56
C LYS A 134 -5.34 17.55 -7.40
N THR A 135 -6.17 16.73 -6.75
CA THR A 135 -7.09 15.80 -7.41
C THR A 135 -8.54 16.08 -7.02
N SER A 136 -9.50 15.33 -7.58
CA SER A 136 -10.90 15.41 -7.13
C SER A 136 -11.18 14.39 -6.02
N THR A 137 -12.14 14.69 -5.16
CA THR A 137 -12.60 13.75 -4.13
C THR A 137 -13.03 12.41 -4.72
N SER A 138 -13.70 12.42 -5.87
CA SER A 138 -14.11 11.19 -6.58
C SER A 138 -12.92 10.34 -7.02
N GLN A 139 -11.84 10.96 -7.48
CA GLN A 139 -10.61 10.24 -7.87
C GLN A 139 -9.88 9.69 -6.64
N LEU A 140 -9.80 10.47 -5.56
CA LEU A 140 -9.23 10.00 -4.30
C LEU A 140 -10.00 8.80 -3.75
N LEU A 141 -11.34 8.86 -3.76
CA LEU A 141 -12.18 7.74 -3.33
C LEU A 141 -12.07 6.53 -4.27
N LYS A 142 -11.92 6.75 -5.58
CA LYS A 142 -11.69 5.65 -6.54
C LYS A 142 -10.38 4.91 -6.20
N LEU A 143 -9.30 5.61 -5.88
CA LEU A 143 -8.05 5.00 -5.44
C LEU A 143 -8.29 4.11 -4.20
N LEU A 144 -8.97 4.62 -3.19
CA LEU A 144 -9.22 3.89 -1.93
C LEU A 144 -10.13 2.67 -2.12
N ARG A 145 -11.14 2.76 -2.99
CA ARG A 145 -12.13 1.67 -3.20
C ARG A 145 -11.53 0.38 -3.75
N HIS A 146 -10.37 0.45 -4.41
CA HIS A 146 -9.64 -0.75 -4.82
C HIS A 146 -9.10 -1.55 -3.62
N GLN A 147 -9.08 -0.95 -2.42
CA GLN A 147 -8.65 -1.57 -1.18
C GLN A 147 -9.75 -1.42 -0.11
N PRO A 148 -10.64 -2.41 0.04
CA PRO A 148 -11.75 -2.34 1.01
C PRO A 148 -11.28 -2.01 2.43
N ARG A 149 -10.12 -2.56 2.84
CA ARG A 149 -9.52 -2.31 4.14
C ARG A 149 -9.08 -0.85 4.32
N ALA A 150 -8.56 -0.20 3.28
CA ALA A 150 -8.24 1.23 3.33
C ALA A 150 -9.51 2.08 3.52
N MET A 151 -10.59 1.76 2.78
CA MET A 151 -11.89 2.41 2.94
C MET A 151 -12.47 2.23 4.34
N GLU A 152 -12.32 1.03 4.92
CA GLU A 152 -12.78 0.73 6.27
C GLU A 152 -12.05 1.59 7.31
N LEU A 153 -10.72 1.67 7.23
CA LEU A 153 -9.89 2.50 8.12
C LEU A 153 -10.24 3.99 8.00
N VAL A 154 -10.39 4.50 6.77
CA VAL A 154 -10.83 5.89 6.54
C VAL A 154 -12.20 6.14 7.14
N ASN A 155 -13.15 5.22 6.96
CA ASN A 155 -14.48 5.35 7.54
C ASN A 155 -14.48 5.24 9.07
N GLY A 156 -13.57 4.46 9.66
CA GLY A 156 -13.32 4.41 11.10
C GLY A 156 -12.83 5.77 11.63
N LEU A 157 -11.84 6.36 10.96
CA LEU A 157 -11.32 7.69 11.28
C LEU A 157 -12.43 8.77 11.19
N ARG A 158 -13.22 8.74 10.12
CA ARG A 158 -14.34 9.67 9.92
C ARG A 158 -15.38 9.57 11.03
N ARG A 159 -15.72 8.35 11.44
CA ARG A 159 -16.65 8.12 12.56
C ARG A 159 -16.12 8.72 13.86
N HIS A 160 -14.83 8.55 14.13
CA HIS A 160 -14.17 9.16 15.29
C HIS A 160 -14.31 10.69 15.29
N HIS A 161 -14.24 11.31 14.11
CA HIS A 161 -14.41 12.76 13.94
C HIS A 161 -15.85 13.19 13.60
N LYS A 162 -16.86 12.33 13.83
CA LYS A 162 -18.30 12.61 13.59
C LYS A 162 -18.63 13.01 12.15
N LEU A 163 -17.83 12.54 11.19
CA LEU A 163 -18.07 12.76 9.76
C LEU A 163 -18.89 11.61 9.16
N LYS A 164 -19.71 11.91 8.13
CA LYS A 164 -20.50 10.90 7.42
C LYS A 164 -19.61 9.87 6.73
N LYS A 165 -20.06 8.61 6.69
CA LYS A 165 -19.39 7.52 5.99
C LYS A 165 -19.26 7.84 4.48
N LEU A 166 -18.11 7.46 3.90
CA LEU A 166 -17.89 7.45 2.45
C LEU A 166 -18.32 6.10 1.85
N HIS A 167 -18.85 6.14 0.63
CA HIS A 167 -19.32 4.98 -0.12
C HIS A 167 -18.48 4.73 -1.37
#